data_b74f28eb6cda0a233806c3452fc6fc0c
#
_entry.id   b74f28eb6cda0a233806c3452fc6fc0c
#
_cell.length_a   1.000
_cell.length_b   1.000
_cell.length_c   1.000
_cell.angle_alpha   90.00
_cell.angle_beta   90.00
_cell.angle_gamma   90.00
#
_symmetry.space_group_name_H-M   'P 1'
#
loop_
_entity.id
_entity.type
_entity.pdbx_description
1 polymer ?
#
loop_
_entity_poly.entity_id
_entity_poly.type
_entity_poly.pdbx_seq_one_letter_code
_entity_poly.pdbx_strand_id
1 'polypeptide(L)'
;MTERPPTTILGSNVQSFTLANGLRIYLREDHRAPLVSVQLWYHVGSSYEPAGHSGLSHALEHLLFEGSSKLAAGQYSALMTRLGGEPNAFTSTDATFFPLTLPSSRLEVALEAMADVMASATLSDTPFARELNVVMAERRERVDDSPLAQAMEHHQILAYGTGGYGTPVVGHKADLEQLTPAAARTWYQTWYHPNNATLAVAGDMTLSQLQSLVMRHFAAIPANRLPARETPSAPPLQSRRHQTLRQPGQYTGTILSFNLPSQCTAQSGEQAYALRLLPELLADGLSSTLQRRLVLEDRTLLALRPAYEPWQRGDSMLALYAFCSPQVEPQIAAERLLLEIESFRHSAPSREDLQRAKARLLARQVFESDDIDIQARAIGKQAACGLDPIALENERQDIEAVTAEQVGQVALEFLIDSRAAITFMHDKESAHA
;
A
#
# COMPACT_ATOMS: atom_id res chain seq x y z
N MET A 1 2.39 -12.47 45.71
CA MET A 1 2.95 -11.69 44.62
C MET A 1 3.42 -12.69 43.56
N THR A 2 2.56 -12.97 42.60
CA THR A 2 2.88 -13.86 41.49
C THR A 2 3.56 -13.01 40.42
N GLU A 3 4.84 -13.22 40.21
CA GLU A 3 5.59 -12.62 39.11
C GLU A 3 4.90 -13.02 37.79
N ARG A 4 4.44 -12.02 37.02
CA ARG A 4 4.05 -12.25 35.63
C ARG A 4 5.30 -12.72 34.87
N PRO A 5 5.19 -13.80 34.07
CA PRO A 5 6.29 -14.16 33.20
C PRO A 5 6.65 -12.97 32.31
N PRO A 6 7.92 -12.74 32.01
CA PRO A 6 8.32 -11.69 31.09
C PRO A 6 7.63 -11.93 29.75
N THR A 7 6.85 -10.97 29.31
CA THR A 7 6.32 -10.94 27.95
C THR A 7 7.54 -10.92 27.04
N THR A 8 7.85 -12.03 26.42
CA THR A 8 8.87 -12.09 25.37
C THR A 8 8.36 -11.18 24.25
N ILE A 9 8.86 -9.97 24.21
CA ILE A 9 8.69 -9.09 23.06
C ILE A 9 9.41 -9.82 21.95
N LEU A 10 8.66 -10.27 20.94
CA LEU A 10 9.23 -10.81 19.72
C LEU A 10 10.15 -9.73 19.15
N GLY A 11 11.44 -9.82 19.44
CA GLY A 11 12.48 -9.09 18.77
C GLY A 11 12.41 -9.50 17.31
N SER A 12 12.29 -8.53 16.44
CA SER A 12 12.26 -8.78 15.04
C SER A 12 13.63 -9.30 14.60
N ASN A 13 13.78 -10.58 14.39
CA ASN A 13 14.97 -11.16 13.79
C ASN A 13 14.70 -11.41 12.32
N VAL A 14 14.63 -10.35 11.54
CA VAL A 14 14.64 -10.47 10.08
C VAL A 14 16.07 -10.78 9.63
N GLN A 15 16.23 -11.94 9.02
CA GLN A 15 17.48 -12.41 8.44
C GLN A 15 17.42 -12.23 6.92
N SER A 16 18.54 -12.05 6.25
CA SER A 16 18.55 -11.87 4.81
C SER A 16 19.78 -12.46 4.13
N PHE A 17 19.62 -12.72 2.83
CA PHE A 17 20.72 -12.97 1.90
C PHE A 17 20.31 -12.50 0.50
N THR A 18 21.32 -12.37 -0.39
CA THR A 18 21.08 -11.97 -1.77
C THR A 18 21.75 -12.99 -2.70
N LEU A 19 21.02 -13.45 -3.72
CA LEU A 19 21.60 -14.31 -4.76
C LEU A 19 22.51 -13.51 -5.70
N ALA A 20 23.41 -14.20 -6.41
CA ALA A 20 24.31 -13.58 -7.37
C ALA A 20 23.57 -12.86 -8.53
N ASN A 21 22.32 -13.29 -8.83
CA ASN A 21 21.47 -12.64 -9.82
C ASN A 21 20.68 -11.42 -9.27
N GLY A 22 20.94 -11.02 -8.02
CA GLY A 22 20.35 -9.83 -7.39
C GLY A 22 19.01 -10.03 -6.69
N LEU A 23 18.42 -11.23 -6.68
CA LEU A 23 17.22 -11.50 -5.88
C LEU A 23 17.56 -11.34 -4.39
N ARG A 24 16.81 -10.50 -3.70
CA ARG A 24 16.93 -10.27 -2.26
C ARG A 24 15.92 -11.15 -1.52
N ILE A 25 16.37 -11.82 -0.50
CA ILE A 25 15.53 -12.70 0.33
C ILE A 25 15.58 -12.21 1.77
N TYR A 26 14.40 -12.10 2.39
CA TYR A 26 14.26 -11.81 3.80
C TYR A 26 13.42 -12.89 4.45
N LEU A 27 13.84 -13.30 5.64
CA LEU A 27 13.15 -14.31 6.45
C LEU A 27 12.93 -13.79 7.86
N ARG A 28 11.70 -13.94 8.35
CA ARG A 28 11.39 -13.92 9.78
C ARG A 28 11.01 -15.33 10.20
N GLU A 29 11.84 -15.97 11.04
CA GLU A 29 11.54 -17.28 11.59
C GLU A 29 10.39 -17.18 12.61
N ASP A 30 9.35 -17.98 12.42
CA ASP A 30 8.18 -18.08 13.29
C ASP A 30 7.71 -19.53 13.36
N HIS A 31 8.12 -20.23 14.45
CA HIS A 31 7.89 -21.66 14.64
C HIS A 31 6.61 -21.96 15.44
N ARG A 32 5.68 -21.01 15.59
CA ARG A 32 4.43 -21.21 16.34
C ARG A 32 3.47 -22.21 15.66
N ALA A 33 3.55 -22.36 14.35
CA ALA A 33 2.78 -23.31 13.57
C ALA A 33 3.61 -23.85 12.40
N PRO A 34 3.34 -25.06 11.87
CA PRO A 34 4.08 -25.63 10.73
C PRO A 34 3.61 -25.00 9.38
N LEU A 35 3.56 -23.67 9.33
CA LEU A 35 3.13 -22.87 8.20
C LEU A 35 4.22 -21.89 7.81
N VAL A 36 4.22 -21.52 6.55
CA VAL A 36 5.07 -20.46 6.02
C VAL A 36 4.25 -19.57 5.07
N SER A 37 4.39 -18.26 5.20
CA SER A 37 3.99 -17.30 4.19
C SER A 37 5.20 -16.93 3.34
N VAL A 38 5.09 -17.07 2.03
CA VAL A 38 6.08 -16.68 1.04
C VAL A 38 5.45 -15.70 0.06
N GLN A 39 6.12 -14.58 -0.15
CA GLN A 39 5.61 -13.50 -1.00
C GLN A 39 6.70 -13.04 -1.97
N LEU A 40 6.43 -13.16 -3.26
CA LEU A 40 7.32 -12.67 -4.31
C LEU A 40 6.87 -11.27 -4.73
N TRP A 41 7.72 -10.28 -4.48
CA TRP A 41 7.48 -8.86 -4.71
C TRP A 41 8.31 -8.37 -5.89
N TYR A 42 7.66 -7.97 -6.98
CA TYR A 42 8.30 -7.23 -8.07
C TYR A 42 8.18 -5.73 -7.79
N HIS A 43 9.30 -5.00 -7.87
CA HIS A 43 9.38 -3.59 -7.52
C HIS A 43 8.91 -2.72 -8.68
N VAL A 44 7.72 -2.97 -9.18
CA VAL A 44 7.08 -2.23 -10.27
C VAL A 44 5.56 -2.32 -10.09
N GLY A 45 4.88 -1.20 -10.25
CA GLY A 45 3.44 -1.07 -10.17
C GLY A 45 2.95 0.06 -11.09
N SER A 46 1.73 0.57 -10.83
CA SER A 46 1.08 1.52 -11.72
C SER A 46 1.82 2.85 -11.87
N SER A 47 2.60 3.27 -10.88
CA SER A 47 3.33 4.54 -10.94
C SER A 47 4.44 4.60 -12.00
N TYR A 48 4.84 3.47 -12.55
CA TYR A 48 5.87 3.36 -13.60
C TYR A 48 5.30 3.14 -14.99
N GLU A 49 4.00 3.00 -15.12
CA GLU A 49 3.35 2.74 -16.40
C GLU A 49 3.49 3.95 -17.34
N PRO A 50 3.83 3.71 -18.62
CA PRO A 50 3.89 4.77 -19.60
C PRO A 50 2.51 5.43 -19.79
N ALA A 51 2.49 6.72 -20.13
CA ALA A 51 1.26 7.40 -20.49
C ALA A 51 0.50 6.64 -21.61
N GLY A 52 -0.79 6.49 -21.46
CA GLY A 52 -1.65 5.72 -22.37
C GLY A 52 -1.59 4.18 -22.16
N HIS A 53 -0.95 3.70 -21.10
CA HIS A 53 -0.84 2.28 -20.76
C HIS A 53 -1.19 1.99 -19.31
N SER A 54 -2.03 2.83 -18.68
CA SER A 54 -2.43 2.59 -17.30
C SER A 54 -3.20 1.28 -17.14
N GLY A 55 -2.96 0.56 -16.04
CA GLY A 55 -3.50 -0.77 -15.79
C GLY A 55 -2.65 -1.92 -16.36
N LEU A 56 -1.51 -1.63 -16.98
CA LEU A 56 -0.64 -2.63 -17.58
C LEU A 56 -0.05 -3.60 -16.54
N SER A 57 0.35 -3.09 -15.37
CA SER A 57 0.87 -3.91 -14.27
C SER A 57 -0.21 -4.84 -13.72
N HIS A 58 -1.44 -4.33 -13.56
CA HIS A 58 -2.58 -5.10 -13.08
C HIS A 58 -3.03 -6.16 -14.10
N ALA A 59 -3.09 -5.80 -15.38
CA ALA A 59 -3.38 -6.78 -16.44
C ALA A 59 -2.31 -7.88 -16.51
N LEU A 60 -1.02 -7.55 -16.31
CA LEU A 60 0.04 -8.54 -16.25
C LEU A 60 -0.07 -9.43 -15.01
N GLU A 61 -0.48 -8.90 -13.87
CA GLU A 61 -0.75 -9.69 -12.65
C GLU A 61 -1.69 -10.87 -12.97
N HIS A 62 -2.84 -10.62 -13.63
CA HIS A 62 -3.78 -11.66 -14.07
C HIS A 62 -3.12 -12.67 -15.02
N LEU A 63 -2.33 -12.18 -15.97
CA LEU A 63 -1.72 -13.01 -16.99
C LEU A 63 -0.65 -13.98 -16.45
N LEU A 64 -0.04 -13.69 -15.31
CA LEU A 64 0.99 -14.57 -14.72
C LEU A 64 0.40 -15.90 -14.21
N PHE A 65 -0.91 -16.01 -14.03
CA PHE A 65 -1.60 -17.26 -13.70
C PHE A 65 -1.97 -18.07 -14.95
N GLU A 66 -1.77 -17.51 -16.14
CA GLU A 66 -2.21 -18.08 -17.42
C GLU A 66 -1.20 -18.98 -18.13
N GLY A 67 -0.16 -19.41 -17.38
CA GLY A 67 0.78 -20.43 -17.80
C GLY A 67 2.23 -20.00 -17.87
N SER A 68 3.07 -21.00 -17.85
CA SER A 68 4.53 -20.92 -17.90
C SER A 68 5.10 -22.13 -18.66
N SER A 69 6.41 -22.31 -18.63
CA SER A 69 7.02 -23.46 -19.31
C SER A 69 6.62 -24.83 -18.72
N LYS A 70 6.32 -24.87 -17.40
CA LYS A 70 5.98 -26.11 -16.69
C LYS A 70 4.48 -26.25 -16.38
N LEU A 71 3.75 -25.15 -16.34
CA LEU A 71 2.36 -25.09 -15.88
C LEU A 71 1.48 -24.54 -16.99
N ALA A 72 0.41 -25.26 -17.35
CA ALA A 72 -0.61 -24.73 -18.24
C ALA A 72 -1.48 -23.67 -17.53
N ALA A 73 -2.30 -22.95 -18.30
CA ALA A 73 -3.24 -21.95 -17.79
C ALA A 73 -4.07 -22.46 -16.60
N GLY A 74 -4.13 -21.71 -15.52
CA GLY A 74 -4.85 -22.04 -14.29
C GLY A 74 -4.22 -23.15 -13.44
N GLN A 75 -3.18 -23.86 -13.91
CA GLN A 75 -2.54 -24.92 -13.14
C GLN A 75 -1.76 -24.42 -11.93
N TYR A 76 -1.22 -23.21 -11.99
CA TYR A 76 -0.56 -22.60 -10.83
C TYR A 76 -1.51 -22.54 -9.63
N SER A 77 -2.67 -21.91 -9.80
CA SER A 77 -3.66 -21.76 -8.73
C SER A 77 -4.19 -23.11 -8.24
N ALA A 78 -4.51 -24.03 -9.17
CA ALA A 78 -4.96 -25.37 -8.82
C ALA A 78 -3.90 -26.18 -8.05
N LEU A 79 -2.61 -26.02 -8.38
CA LEU A 79 -1.51 -26.66 -7.67
C LEU A 79 -1.37 -26.10 -6.26
N MET A 80 -1.32 -24.77 -6.10
CA MET A 80 -1.18 -24.13 -4.79
C MET A 80 -2.34 -24.49 -3.86
N THR A 81 -3.58 -24.50 -4.36
CA THR A 81 -4.74 -24.92 -3.57
C THR A 81 -4.63 -26.39 -3.11
N ARG A 82 -4.16 -27.29 -3.99
CA ARG A 82 -3.94 -28.71 -3.60
C ARG A 82 -2.83 -28.87 -2.56
N LEU A 83 -1.87 -27.94 -2.49
CA LEU A 83 -0.83 -27.93 -1.47
C LEU A 83 -1.33 -27.35 -0.13
N GLY A 84 -2.56 -26.85 -0.08
CA GLY A 84 -3.19 -26.26 1.11
C GLY A 84 -2.97 -24.75 1.21
N GLY A 85 -2.58 -24.09 0.11
CA GLY A 85 -2.41 -22.65 0.05
C GLY A 85 -3.55 -21.96 -0.70
N GLU A 86 -3.70 -20.65 -0.46
CA GLU A 86 -4.60 -19.76 -1.20
C GLU A 86 -3.76 -18.80 -2.04
N PRO A 87 -3.56 -19.09 -3.34
CA PRO A 87 -2.82 -18.20 -4.21
C PRO A 87 -3.60 -16.92 -4.46
N ASN A 88 -2.93 -15.79 -4.32
CA ASN A 88 -3.47 -14.47 -4.62
C ASN A 88 -2.40 -13.60 -5.26
N ALA A 89 -2.78 -12.42 -5.76
CA ALA A 89 -1.87 -11.40 -6.22
C ALA A 89 -2.44 -10.02 -5.98
N PHE A 90 -1.58 -9.02 -5.93
CA PHE A 90 -1.96 -7.63 -5.71
C PHE A 90 -0.99 -6.71 -6.45
N THR A 91 -1.56 -5.76 -7.16
CA THR A 91 -0.83 -4.63 -7.72
C THR A 91 -1.08 -3.38 -6.90
N SER A 92 -0.02 -2.65 -6.61
CA SER A 92 -0.04 -1.33 -5.98
C SER A 92 0.61 -0.29 -6.90
N THR A 93 0.76 0.92 -6.42
CA THR A 93 1.49 1.95 -7.16
C THR A 93 2.96 1.62 -7.37
N ASP A 94 3.62 1.00 -6.39
CA ASP A 94 5.07 0.77 -6.40
C ASP A 94 5.50 -0.69 -6.62
N ALA A 95 4.58 -1.63 -6.47
CA ALA A 95 4.90 -3.05 -6.53
C ALA A 95 3.73 -3.91 -7.00
N THR A 96 4.06 -5.06 -7.59
CA THR A 96 3.14 -6.19 -7.82
C THR A 96 3.67 -7.38 -7.04
N PHE A 97 2.82 -8.04 -6.23
CA PHE A 97 3.28 -9.13 -5.38
C PHE A 97 2.31 -10.30 -5.33
N PHE A 98 2.87 -11.48 -5.08
CA PHE A 98 2.20 -12.78 -5.12
C PHE A 98 2.35 -13.46 -3.76
N PRO A 99 1.40 -13.27 -2.83
CA PRO A 99 1.42 -13.93 -1.52
C PRO A 99 0.91 -15.36 -1.61
N LEU A 100 1.47 -16.21 -0.76
CA LEU A 100 1.02 -17.57 -0.59
C LEU A 100 1.38 -18.06 0.82
N THR A 101 0.37 -18.48 1.58
CA THR A 101 0.57 -19.15 2.87
C THR A 101 0.19 -20.61 2.73
N LEU A 102 1.07 -21.52 3.17
CA LEU A 102 0.92 -22.96 3.02
C LEU A 102 1.73 -23.73 4.09
N PRO A 103 1.51 -25.07 4.26
CA PRO A 103 2.38 -25.88 5.13
C PRO A 103 3.85 -25.78 4.73
N SER A 104 4.75 -25.57 5.70
CA SER A 104 6.19 -25.37 5.47
C SER A 104 6.83 -26.52 4.68
N SER A 105 6.34 -27.77 4.86
CA SER A 105 6.78 -28.95 4.11
C SER A 105 6.48 -28.90 2.62
N ARG A 106 5.68 -27.94 2.15
CA ARG A 106 5.29 -27.76 0.73
C ARG A 106 5.94 -26.57 0.07
N LEU A 107 6.71 -25.78 0.81
CA LEU A 107 7.33 -24.55 0.31
C LEU A 107 8.18 -24.76 -0.95
N GLU A 108 8.92 -25.87 -1.06
CA GLU A 108 9.78 -26.13 -2.21
C GLU A 108 9.00 -26.11 -3.53
N VAL A 109 7.84 -26.76 -3.58
CA VAL A 109 6.99 -26.80 -4.79
C VAL A 109 6.47 -25.41 -5.15
N ALA A 110 6.11 -24.61 -4.13
CA ALA A 110 5.68 -23.23 -4.35
C ALA A 110 6.82 -22.37 -4.93
N LEU A 111 8.03 -22.49 -4.39
CA LEU A 111 9.21 -21.77 -4.87
C LEU A 111 9.58 -22.17 -6.31
N GLU A 112 9.48 -23.46 -6.65
CA GLU A 112 9.68 -23.95 -8.02
C GLU A 112 8.69 -23.32 -8.99
N ALA A 113 7.40 -23.29 -8.63
CA ALA A 113 6.37 -22.71 -9.48
C ALA A 113 6.52 -21.19 -9.62
N MET A 114 6.83 -20.46 -8.53
CA MET A 114 7.10 -19.02 -8.57
C MET A 114 8.32 -18.69 -9.46
N ALA A 115 9.37 -19.50 -9.35
CA ALA A 115 10.58 -19.33 -10.15
C ALA A 115 10.31 -19.59 -11.63
N ASP A 116 9.48 -20.61 -11.96
CA ASP A 116 9.11 -20.91 -13.35
C ASP A 116 8.28 -19.78 -13.96
N VAL A 117 7.29 -19.23 -13.24
CA VAL A 117 6.52 -18.07 -13.69
C VAL A 117 7.41 -16.83 -13.87
N MET A 118 8.36 -16.57 -12.97
CA MET A 118 9.33 -15.49 -13.12
C MET A 118 10.18 -15.62 -14.39
N ALA A 119 10.55 -16.84 -14.74
CA ALA A 119 11.47 -17.10 -15.85
C ALA A 119 10.79 -17.28 -17.20
N SER A 120 9.52 -17.71 -17.23
CA SER A 120 8.95 -18.29 -18.44
C SER A 120 7.43 -18.17 -18.58
N ALA A 121 6.81 -17.12 -18.01
CA ALA A 121 5.39 -16.86 -18.24
C ALA A 121 5.07 -16.77 -19.75
N THR A 122 4.03 -17.46 -20.20
CA THR A 122 3.73 -17.63 -21.64
C THR A 122 3.15 -16.39 -22.30
N LEU A 123 2.33 -15.61 -21.61
CA LEU A 123 1.72 -14.35 -22.05
C LEU A 123 1.16 -14.38 -23.47
N SER A 124 0.37 -15.41 -23.81
CA SER A 124 -0.18 -15.60 -25.13
C SER A 124 -1.40 -14.74 -25.41
N ASP A 125 -1.72 -14.51 -26.69
CA ASP A 125 -2.72 -13.52 -27.10
C ASP A 125 -4.15 -13.89 -26.68
N THR A 126 -4.50 -15.19 -26.69
CA THR A 126 -5.85 -15.64 -26.32
C THR A 126 -6.17 -15.43 -24.82
N PRO A 127 -5.32 -15.86 -23.87
CA PRO A 127 -5.47 -15.47 -22.46
C PRO A 127 -5.46 -13.98 -22.24
N PHE A 128 -4.61 -13.21 -22.94
CA PHE A 128 -4.60 -11.76 -22.82
C PHE A 128 -5.97 -11.13 -23.08
N ALA A 129 -6.61 -11.49 -24.20
CA ALA A 129 -7.92 -10.92 -24.54
C ALA A 129 -9.02 -11.30 -23.51
N ARG A 130 -8.92 -12.50 -22.94
CA ARG A 130 -9.84 -12.93 -21.88
C ARG A 130 -9.63 -12.16 -20.59
N GLU A 131 -8.38 -12.11 -20.11
CA GLU A 131 -8.05 -11.45 -18.85
C GLU A 131 -8.24 -9.93 -18.91
N LEU A 132 -7.97 -9.29 -20.04
CA LEU A 132 -8.29 -7.88 -20.22
C LEU A 132 -9.79 -7.58 -20.05
N ASN A 133 -10.68 -8.48 -20.54
CA ASN A 133 -12.12 -8.36 -20.29
C ASN A 133 -12.45 -8.53 -18.79
N VAL A 134 -11.76 -9.42 -18.07
CA VAL A 134 -11.90 -9.55 -16.60
C VAL A 134 -11.48 -8.26 -15.90
N VAL A 135 -10.32 -7.69 -16.23
CA VAL A 135 -9.84 -6.41 -15.69
C VAL A 135 -10.83 -5.27 -15.98
N MET A 136 -11.39 -5.21 -17.19
CA MET A 136 -12.41 -4.21 -17.53
C MET A 136 -13.71 -4.38 -16.75
N ALA A 137 -14.11 -5.63 -16.47
CA ALA A 137 -15.28 -5.92 -15.63
C ALA A 137 -15.00 -5.53 -14.18
N GLU A 138 -13.81 -5.83 -13.67
CA GLU A 138 -13.37 -5.45 -12.33
C GLU A 138 -13.29 -3.93 -12.16
N ARG A 139 -12.77 -3.19 -13.17
CA ARG A 139 -12.79 -1.74 -13.14
C ARG A 139 -14.22 -1.22 -13.02
N ARG A 140 -15.15 -1.78 -13.81
CA ARG A 140 -16.56 -1.39 -13.75
C ARG A 140 -17.11 -1.59 -12.34
N GLU A 141 -16.95 -2.78 -11.79
CA GLU A 141 -17.49 -3.14 -10.47
C GLU A 141 -16.87 -2.31 -9.34
N ARG A 142 -15.53 -2.17 -9.34
CA ARG A 142 -14.80 -1.54 -8.24
C ARG A 142 -14.75 -0.02 -8.31
N VAL A 143 -14.83 0.56 -9.52
CA VAL A 143 -14.67 2.01 -9.72
C VAL A 143 -15.87 2.62 -10.42
N ASP A 144 -16.20 2.17 -11.65
CA ASP A 144 -17.17 2.89 -12.48
C ASP A 144 -18.60 2.83 -11.91
N ASP A 145 -18.95 1.75 -11.22
CA ASP A 145 -20.27 1.57 -10.55
C ASP A 145 -20.26 2.06 -9.08
N SER A 146 -19.12 2.59 -8.58
CA SER A 146 -18.97 3.11 -7.22
C SER A 146 -18.69 4.62 -7.22
N PRO A 147 -19.68 5.47 -6.92
CA PRO A 147 -19.48 6.91 -6.87
C PRO A 147 -18.36 7.33 -5.92
N LEU A 148 -18.21 6.67 -4.78
CA LEU A 148 -17.14 6.95 -3.82
C LEU A 148 -15.76 6.60 -4.39
N ALA A 149 -15.62 5.45 -5.05
CA ALA A 149 -14.35 5.05 -5.66
C ALA A 149 -13.94 5.99 -6.81
N GLN A 150 -14.91 6.44 -7.62
CA GLN A 150 -14.66 7.50 -8.62
C GLN A 150 -14.21 8.80 -7.98
N ALA A 151 -14.82 9.19 -6.87
CA ALA A 151 -14.41 10.40 -6.14
C ALA A 151 -12.98 10.27 -5.59
N MET A 152 -12.60 9.08 -5.10
CA MET A 152 -11.23 8.79 -4.65
C MET A 152 -10.22 8.84 -5.81
N GLU A 153 -10.54 8.24 -6.96
CA GLU A 153 -9.69 8.29 -8.17
C GLU A 153 -9.50 9.74 -8.66
N HIS A 154 -10.58 10.51 -8.77
CA HIS A 154 -10.49 11.91 -9.13
C HIS A 154 -9.71 12.75 -8.12
N HIS A 155 -9.87 12.46 -6.82
CA HIS A 155 -9.11 13.15 -5.77
C HIS A 155 -7.61 12.83 -5.85
N GLN A 156 -7.25 11.60 -6.15
CA GLN A 156 -5.86 11.18 -6.34
C GLN A 156 -5.20 11.97 -7.48
N ILE A 157 -5.90 12.11 -8.61
CA ILE A 157 -5.44 12.95 -9.75
C ILE A 157 -5.33 14.43 -9.33
N LEU A 158 -6.28 14.94 -8.56
CA LEU A 158 -6.25 16.33 -8.07
C LEU A 158 -5.01 16.59 -7.19
N ALA A 159 -4.68 15.65 -6.32
CA ALA A 159 -3.57 15.75 -5.38
C ALA A 159 -2.20 15.51 -6.03
N TYR A 160 -2.09 14.46 -6.85
CA TYR A 160 -0.81 14.03 -7.42
C TYR A 160 -0.56 14.52 -8.86
N GLY A 161 -1.58 14.93 -9.58
CA GLY A 161 -1.51 15.18 -11.01
C GLY A 161 -1.76 13.93 -11.85
N THR A 162 -1.55 14.05 -13.16
CA THR A 162 -1.67 12.93 -14.10
C THR A 162 -0.34 12.18 -14.19
N GLY A 163 -0.34 10.87 -14.04
CA GLY A 163 0.85 10.02 -14.03
C GLY A 163 1.42 9.78 -12.63
N GLY A 164 2.41 8.91 -12.52
CA GLY A 164 2.97 8.48 -11.25
C GLY A 164 1.87 8.00 -10.28
N TYR A 165 1.80 8.57 -9.10
CA TYR A 165 0.79 8.21 -8.10
C TYR A 165 -0.63 8.69 -8.42
N GLY A 166 -0.82 9.53 -9.44
CA GLY A 166 -2.14 9.87 -9.96
C GLY A 166 -2.71 8.82 -10.92
N THR A 167 -1.91 7.84 -11.33
CA THR A 167 -2.35 6.75 -12.21
C THR A 167 -3.13 5.70 -11.41
N PRO A 168 -4.39 5.40 -11.75
CA PRO A 168 -5.15 4.37 -11.05
C PRO A 168 -4.55 2.98 -11.29
N VAL A 169 -4.46 2.16 -10.24
CA VAL A 169 -3.88 0.81 -10.33
C VAL A 169 -4.63 -0.07 -11.33
N VAL A 170 -5.96 -0.01 -11.33
CA VAL A 170 -6.78 -0.78 -12.27
C VAL A 170 -6.69 -0.25 -13.71
N GLY A 171 -6.14 0.93 -13.90
CA GLY A 171 -6.03 1.61 -15.20
C GLY A 171 -7.25 2.44 -15.59
N HIS A 172 -7.05 3.44 -16.46
CA HIS A 172 -8.14 4.17 -17.09
C HIS A 172 -8.80 3.33 -18.16
N LYS A 173 -10.12 3.40 -18.30
CA LYS A 173 -10.87 2.63 -19.29
C LYS A 173 -10.32 2.82 -20.72
N ALA A 174 -10.01 4.05 -21.10
CA ALA A 174 -9.49 4.36 -22.44
C ALA A 174 -8.11 3.73 -22.72
N ASP A 175 -7.27 3.60 -21.70
CA ASP A 175 -5.96 2.95 -21.81
C ASP A 175 -6.13 1.44 -21.89
N LEU A 176 -6.98 0.86 -21.04
CA LEU A 176 -7.28 -0.58 -21.05
C LEU A 176 -7.78 -1.06 -22.42
N GLU A 177 -8.66 -0.29 -23.06
CA GLU A 177 -9.17 -0.59 -24.41
C GLU A 177 -8.07 -0.61 -25.50
N GLN A 178 -6.90 -0.04 -25.23
CA GLN A 178 -5.78 0.05 -26.15
C GLN A 178 -4.59 -0.85 -25.77
N LEU A 179 -4.62 -1.50 -24.60
CA LEU A 179 -3.55 -2.41 -24.20
C LEU A 179 -3.40 -3.57 -25.19
N THR A 180 -2.17 -3.96 -25.44
CA THR A 180 -1.83 -5.04 -26.36
C THR A 180 -1.01 -6.15 -25.70
N PRO A 181 -1.09 -7.38 -26.21
CA PRO A 181 -0.23 -8.48 -25.74
C PRO A 181 1.28 -8.14 -25.84
N ALA A 182 1.66 -7.36 -26.84
CA ALA A 182 3.04 -6.93 -27.03
C ALA A 182 3.49 -5.99 -25.89
N ALA A 183 2.62 -5.08 -25.45
CA ALA A 183 2.90 -4.20 -24.31
C ALA A 183 3.11 -5.01 -23.02
N ALA A 184 2.22 -5.98 -22.73
CA ALA A 184 2.34 -6.86 -21.58
C ALA A 184 3.64 -7.68 -21.59
N ARG A 185 4.00 -8.26 -22.75
CA ARG A 185 5.28 -8.99 -22.92
C ARG A 185 6.49 -8.09 -22.68
N THR A 186 6.48 -6.87 -23.24
CA THR A 186 7.56 -5.91 -23.04
C THR A 186 7.68 -5.52 -21.57
N TRP A 187 6.54 -5.30 -20.87
CA TRP A 187 6.52 -4.97 -19.45
C TRP A 187 7.11 -6.08 -18.59
N TYR A 188 6.69 -7.33 -18.83
CA TYR A 188 7.24 -8.51 -18.17
C TYR A 188 8.75 -8.65 -18.42
N GLN A 189 9.19 -8.58 -19.68
CA GLN A 189 10.61 -8.69 -20.05
C GLN A 189 11.47 -7.56 -19.49
N THR A 190 10.88 -6.43 -19.15
CA THR A 190 11.60 -5.29 -18.58
C THR A 190 11.75 -5.41 -17.07
N TRP A 191 10.70 -5.81 -16.37
CA TRP A 191 10.60 -5.62 -14.93
C TRP A 191 10.58 -6.90 -14.09
N TYR A 192 10.18 -8.04 -14.64
CA TYR A 192 9.96 -9.28 -13.88
C TYR A 192 11.22 -10.15 -13.84
N HIS A 193 12.24 -9.63 -13.12
CA HIS A 193 13.56 -10.25 -13.01
C HIS A 193 14.02 -10.32 -11.55
N PRO A 194 14.93 -11.27 -11.22
CA PRO A 194 15.43 -11.45 -9.86
C PRO A 194 15.99 -10.17 -9.24
N ASN A 195 16.77 -9.38 -9.98
CA ASN A 195 17.37 -8.14 -9.50
C ASN A 195 16.37 -6.98 -9.36
N ASN A 196 15.11 -7.18 -9.74
CA ASN A 196 13.98 -6.30 -9.51
C ASN A 196 12.96 -6.89 -8.55
N ALA A 197 13.33 -7.90 -7.77
CA ALA A 197 12.40 -8.60 -6.92
C ALA A 197 12.96 -8.82 -5.51
N THR A 198 12.03 -9.04 -4.59
CA THR A 198 12.30 -9.48 -3.22
C THR A 198 11.42 -10.68 -2.91
N LEU A 199 11.99 -11.70 -2.28
CA LEU A 199 11.27 -12.80 -1.68
C LEU A 199 11.18 -12.55 -0.18
N ALA A 200 9.98 -12.24 0.31
CA ALA A 200 9.69 -12.03 1.72
C ALA A 200 9.06 -13.30 2.30
N VAL A 201 9.61 -13.81 3.38
CA VAL A 201 9.18 -15.08 3.98
C VAL A 201 9.00 -14.89 5.48
N ALA A 202 7.92 -15.44 6.03
CA ALA A 202 7.72 -15.55 7.47
C ALA A 202 7.11 -16.92 7.81
N GLY A 203 7.61 -17.58 8.86
CA GLY A 203 7.06 -18.86 9.30
C GLY A 203 8.08 -19.92 9.68
N ASP A 204 7.63 -21.16 9.69
CA ASP A 204 8.38 -22.32 10.19
C ASP A 204 9.44 -22.78 9.18
N MET A 205 10.54 -22.02 9.11
CA MET A 205 11.66 -22.25 8.21
C MET A 205 12.93 -21.61 8.78
N THR A 206 14.05 -22.30 8.69
CA THR A 206 15.35 -21.68 9.02
C THR A 206 15.98 -21.04 7.80
N LEU A 207 16.87 -20.05 8.03
CA LEU A 207 17.57 -19.36 6.93
C LEU A 207 18.35 -20.33 6.02
N SER A 208 19.01 -21.33 6.59
CA SER A 208 19.81 -22.31 5.81
C SER A 208 18.94 -23.21 4.93
N GLN A 209 17.77 -23.62 5.42
CA GLN A 209 16.79 -24.38 4.65
C GLN A 209 16.26 -23.53 3.50
N LEU A 210 15.81 -22.28 3.78
CA LEU A 210 15.32 -21.37 2.77
C LEU A 210 16.39 -21.08 1.71
N GLN A 211 17.63 -20.81 2.12
CA GLN A 211 18.74 -20.54 1.20
C GLN A 211 18.95 -21.69 0.23
N SER A 212 18.95 -22.94 0.72
CA SER A 212 19.12 -24.12 -0.11
C SER A 212 18.03 -24.26 -1.18
N LEU A 213 16.76 -24.00 -0.80
CA LEU A 213 15.62 -24.06 -1.72
C LEU A 213 15.64 -22.92 -2.74
N VAL A 214 15.88 -21.71 -2.29
CA VAL A 214 15.91 -20.53 -3.18
C VAL A 214 17.07 -20.62 -4.18
N MET A 215 18.25 -21.06 -3.74
CA MET A 215 19.37 -21.29 -4.66
C MET A 215 19.04 -22.33 -5.73
N ARG A 216 18.34 -23.40 -5.39
CA ARG A 216 17.97 -24.46 -6.33
C ARG A 216 17.07 -23.95 -7.46
N HIS A 217 16.09 -23.10 -7.14
CA HIS A 217 15.06 -22.73 -8.10
C HIS A 217 15.28 -21.36 -8.75
N PHE A 218 15.90 -20.40 -8.06
CA PHE A 218 16.03 -19.02 -8.55
C PHE A 218 17.44 -18.67 -9.05
N ALA A 219 18.51 -19.38 -8.62
CA ALA A 219 19.87 -18.94 -8.93
C ALA A 219 20.22 -18.93 -10.43
N ALA A 220 19.58 -19.82 -11.21
CA ALA A 220 19.81 -19.92 -12.65
C ALA A 220 19.06 -18.86 -13.48
N ILE A 221 18.09 -18.15 -12.90
CA ILE A 221 17.32 -17.12 -13.59
C ILE A 221 18.22 -15.88 -13.78
N PRO A 222 18.40 -15.39 -15.02
CA PRO A 222 19.33 -14.29 -15.27
C PRO A 222 18.77 -12.96 -14.74
N ALA A 223 19.67 -12.11 -14.23
CA ALA A 223 19.38 -10.70 -14.02
C ALA A 223 19.19 -9.97 -15.35
N ASN A 224 18.48 -8.85 -15.33
CA ASN A 224 18.32 -7.99 -16.50
C ASN A 224 18.86 -6.58 -16.23
N ARG A 225 19.17 -5.84 -17.30
CA ARG A 225 19.48 -4.42 -17.20
C ARG A 225 18.16 -3.65 -17.01
N LEU A 226 17.92 -3.19 -15.78
CA LEU A 226 16.74 -2.39 -15.47
C LEU A 226 16.88 -0.97 -16.03
N PRO A 227 15.78 -0.36 -16.53
CA PRO A 227 15.79 1.06 -16.85
C PRO A 227 16.03 1.90 -15.58
N ALA A 228 16.54 3.12 -15.77
CA ALA A 228 16.59 4.08 -14.68
C ALA A 228 15.16 4.37 -14.19
N ARG A 229 15.01 4.46 -12.87
CA ARG A 229 13.73 4.76 -12.24
C ARG A 229 13.76 6.19 -11.71
N GLU A 230 12.78 6.95 -12.12
CA GLU A 230 12.48 8.19 -11.44
C GLU A 230 11.60 7.87 -10.22
N THR A 231 11.95 8.44 -9.08
CA THR A 231 11.08 8.35 -7.90
C THR A 231 9.85 9.22 -8.16
N PRO A 232 8.63 8.67 -8.05
CA PRO A 232 7.44 9.50 -8.18
C PRO A 232 7.48 10.62 -7.15
N SER A 233 7.44 11.87 -7.61
CA SER A 233 7.48 13.04 -6.75
C SER A 233 6.10 13.67 -6.69
N ALA A 234 5.65 13.96 -5.48
CA ALA A 234 4.40 14.66 -5.23
C ALA A 234 4.63 15.74 -4.16
N PRO A 235 5.41 16.78 -4.46
CA PRO A 235 5.70 17.83 -3.50
C PRO A 235 4.40 18.49 -3.01
N PRO A 236 4.43 19.16 -1.84
CA PRO A 236 3.30 19.92 -1.35
C PRO A 236 2.77 20.87 -2.41
N LEU A 237 1.45 20.95 -2.56
CA LEU A 237 0.81 21.82 -3.52
C LEU A 237 1.20 23.30 -3.28
N GLN A 238 1.31 24.07 -4.36
CA GLN A 238 1.65 25.51 -4.28
C GLN A 238 0.42 26.37 -3.97
N SER A 239 -0.78 25.85 -4.27
CA SER A 239 -2.06 26.51 -3.98
C SER A 239 -3.12 25.48 -3.74
N ARG A 240 -4.15 25.84 -2.97
CA ARG A 240 -5.33 24.99 -2.76
C ARG A 240 -5.95 24.60 -4.10
N ARG A 241 -6.22 23.31 -4.26
CA ARG A 241 -6.98 22.79 -5.40
C ARG A 241 -8.30 22.24 -4.90
N HIS A 242 -9.36 22.41 -5.69
CA HIS A 242 -10.65 21.80 -5.37
C HIS A 242 -11.41 21.39 -6.63
N GLN A 243 -12.30 20.44 -6.45
CA GLN A 243 -13.27 20.00 -7.45
C GLN A 243 -14.59 19.62 -6.77
N THR A 244 -15.65 19.56 -7.55
CA THR A 244 -16.97 19.13 -7.07
C THR A 244 -17.47 18.01 -7.95
N LEU A 245 -17.87 16.91 -7.32
CA LEU A 245 -18.48 15.76 -7.98
C LEU A 245 -19.93 15.63 -7.56
N ARG A 246 -20.82 15.46 -8.54
CA ARG A 246 -22.26 15.30 -8.35
C ARG A 246 -22.70 14.03 -9.07
N GLN A 247 -23.01 13.00 -8.33
CA GLN A 247 -23.39 11.70 -8.88
C GLN A 247 -24.56 11.10 -8.10
N PRO A 248 -25.47 10.36 -8.75
CA PRO A 248 -26.54 9.65 -8.06
C PRO A 248 -25.97 8.62 -7.09
N GLY A 249 -26.55 8.52 -5.88
CA GLY A 249 -26.11 7.59 -4.86
C GLY A 249 -24.74 7.94 -4.22
N GLN A 250 -24.19 9.12 -4.50
CA GLN A 250 -22.96 9.59 -3.89
C GLN A 250 -23.18 9.93 -2.42
N TYR A 251 -22.25 9.53 -1.55
CA TYR A 251 -22.21 10.03 -0.19
C TYR A 251 -21.95 11.54 -0.19
N THR A 252 -22.76 12.29 0.57
CA THR A 252 -22.47 13.71 0.79
C THR A 252 -21.30 13.84 1.76
N GLY A 253 -20.23 14.53 1.30
CA GLY A 253 -19.02 14.64 2.09
C GLY A 253 -17.88 15.34 1.38
N THR A 254 -16.70 15.27 1.97
CA THR A 254 -15.49 15.84 1.39
C THR A 254 -14.30 14.89 1.58
N ILE A 255 -13.43 14.85 0.58
CA ILE A 255 -12.09 14.30 0.71
C ILE A 255 -11.13 15.48 0.77
N LEU A 256 -10.36 15.58 1.83
CA LEU A 256 -9.37 16.63 2.05
C LEU A 256 -8.00 16.00 2.23
N SER A 257 -6.98 16.46 1.51
CA SER A 257 -5.65 15.89 1.62
C SER A 257 -4.52 16.90 1.58
N PHE A 258 -3.38 16.47 2.10
CA PHE A 258 -2.08 17.15 2.03
C PHE A 258 -1.03 16.18 1.54
N ASN A 259 -0.21 16.57 0.56
CA ASN A 259 0.93 15.79 0.14
C ASN A 259 2.02 15.87 1.22
N LEU A 260 2.51 14.72 1.65
CA LEU A 260 3.48 14.55 2.74
C LEU A 260 4.62 13.66 2.27
N PRO A 261 5.82 13.78 2.86
CA PRO A 261 6.84 12.77 2.69
C PRO A 261 6.37 11.39 3.16
N SER A 262 6.87 10.35 2.50
CA SER A 262 6.82 8.97 3.00
C SER A 262 8.00 8.68 3.92
N GLN A 263 8.11 7.43 4.42
CA GLN A 263 9.31 6.97 5.13
C GLN A 263 10.58 7.05 4.24
N CYS A 264 10.42 6.95 2.92
CA CYS A 264 11.53 6.98 1.96
C CYS A 264 11.98 8.39 1.59
N THR A 265 11.09 9.38 1.67
CA THR A 265 11.36 10.76 1.24
C THR A 265 11.47 11.75 2.38
N ALA A 266 11.18 11.33 3.61
CA ALA A 266 11.39 12.14 4.80
C ALA A 266 12.86 12.50 4.98
N GLN A 267 13.12 13.71 5.47
CA GLN A 267 14.49 14.24 5.66
C GLN A 267 15.26 13.53 6.77
N SER A 268 14.55 12.94 7.74
CA SER A 268 15.12 12.16 8.83
C SER A 268 14.14 11.09 9.31
N GLY A 269 14.64 10.07 10.02
CA GLY A 269 13.79 9.08 10.70
C GLY A 269 12.82 9.73 11.69
N GLU A 270 13.24 10.73 12.43
CA GLU A 270 12.40 11.48 13.38
C GLU A 270 11.20 12.12 12.67
N GLN A 271 11.43 12.79 11.52
CA GLN A 271 10.36 13.36 10.70
C GLN A 271 9.41 12.28 10.22
N ALA A 272 9.94 11.15 9.72
CA ALA A 272 9.15 10.05 9.22
C ALA A 272 8.20 9.47 10.28
N TYR A 273 8.70 9.23 11.49
CA TYR A 273 7.89 8.71 12.58
C TYR A 273 6.91 9.74 13.15
N ALA A 274 7.27 11.03 13.15
CA ALA A 274 6.34 12.11 13.51
C ALA A 274 5.16 12.18 12.51
N LEU A 275 5.43 12.05 11.21
CA LEU A 275 4.41 12.00 10.15
C LEU A 275 3.46 10.79 10.32
N ARG A 276 3.98 9.64 10.76
CA ARG A 276 3.14 8.45 11.05
C ARG A 276 2.18 8.64 12.22
N LEU A 277 2.50 9.51 13.16
CA LEU A 277 1.63 9.82 14.29
C LEU A 277 0.58 10.89 13.98
N LEU A 278 0.72 11.65 12.87
CA LEU A 278 -0.28 12.67 12.49
C LEU A 278 -1.69 12.10 12.33
N PRO A 279 -1.94 11.04 11.52
CA PRO A 279 -3.29 10.49 11.38
C PRO A 279 -3.85 9.98 12.70
N GLU A 280 -3.02 9.39 13.58
CA GLU A 280 -3.43 8.90 14.90
C GLU A 280 -3.89 10.03 15.82
N LEU A 281 -3.23 11.17 15.78
CA LEU A 281 -3.56 12.34 16.60
C LEU A 281 -4.75 13.11 16.03
N LEU A 282 -4.81 13.25 14.71
CA LEU A 282 -5.83 14.04 14.03
C LEU A 282 -7.17 13.33 13.94
N ALA A 283 -7.20 12.10 13.42
CA ALA A 283 -8.43 11.52 12.92
C ALA A 283 -8.64 10.02 13.22
N ASP A 284 -7.62 9.27 13.66
CA ASP A 284 -7.78 7.85 13.98
C ASP A 284 -8.13 7.63 15.47
N GLY A 285 -9.17 6.81 15.68
CA GLY A 285 -9.71 6.54 17.02
C GLY A 285 -10.55 7.70 17.61
N LEU A 286 -11.53 7.33 18.44
CA LEU A 286 -12.54 8.26 18.97
C LEU A 286 -11.98 9.43 19.80
N SER A 287 -10.80 9.28 20.37
CA SER A 287 -10.14 10.32 21.18
C SER A 287 -9.25 11.27 20.37
N SER A 288 -9.13 11.07 19.06
CA SER A 288 -8.38 11.98 18.20
C SER A 288 -9.09 13.32 18.02
N THR A 289 -8.33 14.37 17.69
CA THR A 289 -8.82 15.76 17.72
C THR A 289 -10.06 15.96 16.85
N LEU A 290 -10.00 15.56 15.58
CA LEU A 290 -11.10 15.78 14.63
C LEU A 290 -12.30 14.87 14.89
N GLN A 291 -12.06 13.61 15.31
CA GLN A 291 -13.14 12.69 15.67
C GLN A 291 -13.95 13.24 16.84
N ARG A 292 -13.25 13.66 17.90
CA ARG A 292 -13.91 14.20 19.08
C ARG A 292 -14.72 15.45 18.74
N ARG A 293 -14.11 16.42 18.06
CA ARG A 293 -14.76 17.71 17.80
C ARG A 293 -15.86 17.63 16.75
N LEU A 294 -15.57 17.04 15.58
CA LEU A 294 -16.46 17.12 14.43
C LEU A 294 -17.47 15.98 14.34
N VAL A 295 -17.16 14.81 14.94
CA VAL A 295 -18.07 13.65 14.92
C VAL A 295 -18.85 13.54 16.23
N LEU A 296 -18.19 13.67 17.40
CA LEU A 296 -18.83 13.42 18.67
C LEU A 296 -19.49 14.68 19.29
N GLU A 297 -18.77 15.82 19.28
CA GLU A 297 -19.24 17.08 19.91
C GLU A 297 -20.14 17.87 18.95
N ASP A 298 -19.60 18.41 17.86
CA ASP A 298 -20.31 19.28 16.91
C ASP A 298 -21.27 18.52 15.99
N ARG A 299 -21.04 17.25 15.78
CA ARG A 299 -21.82 16.39 14.86
C ARG A 299 -21.92 16.95 13.43
N THR A 300 -20.94 17.70 13.00
CA THR A 300 -20.80 18.16 11.60
C THR A 300 -20.59 16.97 10.65
N LEU A 301 -19.91 15.93 11.13
CA LEU A 301 -19.62 14.72 10.39
C LEU A 301 -20.30 13.50 11.03
N LEU A 302 -20.80 12.59 10.19
CA LEU A 302 -21.22 11.25 10.59
C LEU A 302 -20.02 10.33 10.80
N ALA A 303 -19.01 10.46 9.98
CA ALA A 303 -17.79 9.66 10.05
C ALA A 303 -16.61 10.42 9.45
N LEU A 304 -15.43 10.12 9.97
CA LEU A 304 -14.16 10.61 9.47
C LEU A 304 -13.16 9.46 9.47
N ARG A 305 -12.42 9.29 8.37
CA ARG A 305 -11.39 8.26 8.24
C ARG A 305 -10.11 8.86 7.66
N PRO A 306 -8.98 8.74 8.34
CA PRO A 306 -7.68 9.12 7.78
C PRO A 306 -7.12 7.99 6.93
N ALA A 307 -6.31 8.35 5.93
CA ALA A 307 -5.45 7.44 5.20
C ALA A 307 -4.09 8.10 4.98
N TYR A 308 -3.04 7.43 5.35
CA TYR A 308 -1.66 7.81 5.09
C TYR A 308 -0.83 6.54 4.88
N GLU A 309 -0.13 6.48 3.76
CA GLU A 309 0.73 5.35 3.42
C GLU A 309 2.19 5.72 3.67
N PRO A 310 2.79 5.28 4.78
CA PRO A 310 4.17 5.62 5.09
C PRO A 310 5.18 4.90 4.20
N TRP A 311 4.85 3.71 3.70
CA TRP A 311 5.76 2.90 2.90
C TRP A 311 5.42 3.03 1.42
N GLN A 312 5.84 4.15 0.88
CA GLN A 312 5.76 4.52 -0.51
C GLN A 312 7.15 4.96 -0.98
N ARG A 313 7.54 4.65 -2.21
CA ARG A 313 8.86 4.99 -2.74
C ARG A 313 9.03 6.49 -2.92
N GLY A 314 8.00 7.16 -3.36
CA GLY A 314 7.91 8.62 -3.47
C GLY A 314 7.14 9.24 -2.31
N ASP A 315 6.73 10.49 -2.49
CA ASP A 315 5.93 11.20 -1.50
C ASP A 315 4.54 10.58 -1.35
N SER A 316 4.00 10.66 -0.16
CA SER A 316 2.69 10.16 0.22
C SER A 316 1.66 11.27 0.32
N MET A 317 0.47 10.92 0.79
CA MET A 317 -0.63 11.83 1.01
C MET A 317 -1.36 11.46 2.31
N LEU A 318 -1.58 12.44 3.18
CA LEU A 318 -2.56 12.29 4.25
C LEU A 318 -3.92 12.72 3.71
N ALA A 319 -4.81 11.76 3.51
CA ALA A 319 -6.18 12.02 3.09
C ALA A 319 -7.15 11.83 4.27
N LEU A 320 -8.14 12.70 4.35
CA LEU A 320 -9.25 12.67 5.31
C LEU A 320 -10.56 12.49 4.54
N TYR A 321 -11.17 11.32 4.70
CA TYR A 321 -12.48 11.00 4.13
C TYR A 321 -13.55 11.37 5.14
N ALA A 322 -14.27 12.46 4.90
CA ALA A 322 -15.27 13.01 5.80
C ALA A 322 -16.67 12.88 5.20
N PHE A 323 -17.56 12.20 5.90
CA PHE A 323 -18.95 12.02 5.52
C PHE A 323 -19.82 12.99 6.35
N CYS A 324 -20.58 13.84 5.65
CA CYS A 324 -21.36 14.90 6.29
C CYS A 324 -22.56 14.34 7.05
N SER A 325 -22.92 15.01 8.15
CA SER A 325 -24.22 14.84 8.78
C SER A 325 -25.34 15.37 7.85
N PRO A 326 -26.60 14.88 7.98
CA PRO A 326 -27.71 15.40 7.20
C PRO A 326 -27.77 16.93 7.28
N GLN A 327 -28.03 17.59 6.15
CA GLN A 327 -28.11 19.05 6.01
C GLN A 327 -26.78 19.82 6.16
N VAL A 328 -25.66 19.14 6.30
CA VAL A 328 -24.34 19.79 6.28
C VAL A 328 -23.77 19.71 4.85
N GLU A 329 -23.52 20.86 4.26
CA GLU A 329 -22.90 20.95 2.95
C GLU A 329 -21.41 20.56 2.99
N PRO A 330 -20.88 19.86 1.97
CA PRO A 330 -19.48 19.43 1.94
C PRO A 330 -18.47 20.56 2.10
N GLN A 331 -18.81 21.76 1.61
CA GLN A 331 -17.98 22.96 1.74
C GLN A 331 -17.86 23.38 3.22
N ILE A 332 -18.97 23.36 3.96
CA ILE A 332 -19.00 23.68 5.39
C ILE A 332 -18.16 22.64 6.18
N ALA A 333 -18.31 21.36 5.82
CA ALA A 333 -17.50 20.28 6.43
C ALA A 333 -16.00 20.50 6.20
N ALA A 334 -15.61 20.86 4.97
CA ALA A 334 -14.21 21.13 4.64
C ALA A 334 -13.67 22.36 5.38
N GLU A 335 -14.42 23.44 5.46
CA GLU A 335 -14.04 24.63 6.24
C GLU A 335 -13.86 24.30 7.74
N ARG A 336 -14.76 23.51 8.32
CA ARG A 336 -14.64 23.06 9.71
C ARG A 336 -13.40 22.18 9.92
N LEU A 337 -13.12 21.25 9.00
CA LEU A 337 -11.89 20.43 9.03
C LEU A 337 -10.64 21.32 9.00
N LEU A 338 -10.58 22.28 8.08
CA LEU A 338 -9.42 23.18 7.94
C LEU A 338 -9.23 24.05 9.19
N LEU A 339 -10.30 24.57 9.79
CA LEU A 339 -10.22 25.34 11.04
C LEU A 339 -9.64 24.52 12.19
N GLU A 340 -10.08 23.27 12.35
CA GLU A 340 -9.57 22.39 13.41
C GLU A 340 -8.13 21.95 13.15
N ILE A 341 -7.77 21.70 11.89
CA ILE A 341 -6.38 21.41 11.48
C ILE A 341 -5.49 22.62 11.75
N GLU A 342 -5.93 23.83 11.44
CA GLU A 342 -5.18 25.07 11.74
C GLU A 342 -4.98 25.26 13.24
N SER A 343 -6.02 24.99 14.04
CA SER A 343 -5.91 24.99 15.50
C SER A 343 -4.90 23.94 16.01
N PHE A 344 -4.91 22.75 15.42
CA PHE A 344 -3.96 21.68 15.77
C PHE A 344 -2.51 22.07 15.39
N ARG A 345 -2.29 22.68 14.23
CA ARG A 345 -0.97 23.14 13.78
C ARG A 345 -0.29 24.10 14.78
N HIS A 346 -1.07 24.95 15.43
CA HIS A 346 -0.56 25.95 16.37
C HIS A 346 -0.56 25.50 17.84
N SER A 347 -0.96 24.24 18.08
CA SER A 347 -1.03 23.65 19.42
C SER A 347 -0.33 22.29 19.40
N ALA A 348 0.85 22.21 19.97
CA ALA A 348 1.50 20.92 20.14
C ALA A 348 0.54 19.94 20.85
N PRO A 349 0.48 18.64 20.46
CA PRO A 349 -0.37 17.67 21.12
C PRO A 349 0.01 17.55 22.59
N SER A 350 -0.98 17.36 23.47
CA SER A 350 -0.72 17.11 24.88
C SER A 350 0.09 15.81 25.04
N ARG A 351 0.84 15.72 26.13
CA ARG A 351 1.59 14.49 26.45
C ARG A 351 0.68 13.27 26.49
N GLU A 352 -0.53 13.42 26.97
CA GLU A 352 -1.50 12.33 27.09
C GLU A 352 -2.05 11.91 25.71
N ASP A 353 -2.37 12.86 24.83
CA ASP A 353 -2.82 12.57 23.47
C ASP A 353 -1.73 11.85 22.67
N LEU A 354 -0.48 12.33 22.77
CA LEU A 354 0.67 11.71 22.11
C LEU A 354 0.89 10.27 22.62
N GLN A 355 0.79 10.03 23.92
CA GLN A 355 0.93 8.68 24.47
C GLN A 355 -0.20 7.76 24.01
N ARG A 356 -1.44 8.25 23.93
CA ARG A 356 -2.57 7.48 23.38
C ARG A 356 -2.36 7.13 21.89
N ALA A 357 -1.88 8.08 21.08
CA ALA A 357 -1.59 7.87 19.67
C ALA A 357 -0.49 6.81 19.46
N LYS A 358 0.62 6.92 20.20
CA LYS A 358 1.68 5.92 20.19
C LYS A 358 1.17 4.53 20.60
N ALA A 359 0.39 4.45 21.68
CA ALA A 359 -0.15 3.20 22.17
C ALA A 359 -1.06 2.52 21.12
N ARG A 360 -1.91 3.28 20.41
CA ARG A 360 -2.74 2.72 19.33
C ARG A 360 -1.91 2.20 18.17
N LEU A 361 -0.96 2.99 17.69
CA LEU A 361 -0.08 2.59 16.59
C LEU A 361 0.71 1.32 16.93
N LEU A 362 1.33 1.28 18.10
CA LEU A 362 2.10 0.12 18.57
C LEU A 362 1.23 -1.10 18.85
N ALA A 363 0.03 -0.92 19.42
CA ALA A 363 -0.89 -2.03 19.64
C ALA A 363 -1.33 -2.67 18.31
N ARG A 364 -1.60 -1.87 17.28
CA ARG A 364 -1.92 -2.35 15.93
C ARG A 364 -0.77 -3.22 15.39
N GLN A 365 0.47 -2.76 15.48
CA GLN A 365 1.64 -3.53 15.05
C GLN A 365 1.79 -4.87 15.78
N VAL A 366 1.48 -4.90 17.09
CA VAL A 366 1.50 -6.14 17.87
C VAL A 366 0.44 -7.13 17.36
N PHE A 367 -0.79 -6.68 17.11
CA PHE A 367 -1.84 -7.53 16.55
C PHE A 367 -1.51 -8.03 15.14
N GLU A 368 -0.97 -7.14 14.29
CA GLU A 368 -0.55 -7.49 12.93
C GLU A 368 0.59 -8.53 12.94
N SER A 369 1.45 -8.51 13.96
CA SER A 369 2.56 -9.46 14.07
C SER A 369 2.13 -10.89 14.45
N ASP A 370 0.88 -11.13 14.79
CA ASP A 370 0.37 -12.47 15.05
C ASP A 370 0.16 -13.28 13.75
N ASP A 371 -0.02 -12.61 12.62
CA ASP A 371 -0.24 -13.23 11.31
C ASP A 371 1.05 -13.25 10.48
N ILE A 372 1.49 -14.44 10.08
CA ILE A 372 2.71 -14.63 9.27
C ILE A 372 2.58 -14.03 7.87
N ASP A 373 1.37 -13.95 7.29
CA ASP A 373 1.16 -13.28 6.01
C ASP A 373 1.39 -11.77 6.14
N ILE A 374 0.86 -11.16 7.21
CA ILE A 374 1.07 -9.73 7.49
C ILE A 374 2.55 -9.44 7.79
N GLN A 375 3.24 -10.34 8.51
CA GLN A 375 4.68 -10.21 8.76
C GLN A 375 5.48 -10.22 7.44
N ALA A 376 5.24 -11.20 6.56
CA ALA A 376 5.90 -11.28 5.26
C ALA A 376 5.55 -10.06 4.37
N ARG A 377 4.30 -9.60 4.41
CA ARG A 377 3.82 -8.43 3.68
C ARG A 377 4.51 -7.14 4.12
N ALA A 378 4.70 -6.94 5.41
CA ALA A 378 5.42 -5.78 5.95
C ALA A 378 6.87 -5.76 5.44
N ILE A 379 7.56 -6.89 5.50
CA ILE A 379 8.93 -7.05 4.98
C ILE A 379 8.98 -6.74 3.47
N GLY A 380 8.11 -7.37 2.69
CA GLY A 380 8.07 -7.21 1.24
C GLY A 380 7.76 -5.78 0.80
N LYS A 381 6.81 -5.13 1.47
CA LYS A 381 6.41 -3.75 1.20
C LYS A 381 7.55 -2.76 1.47
N GLN A 382 8.22 -2.90 2.60
CA GLN A 382 9.38 -2.07 2.96
C GLN A 382 10.51 -2.25 1.93
N ALA A 383 10.85 -3.49 1.59
CA ALA A 383 11.88 -3.79 0.60
C ALA A 383 11.53 -3.25 -0.80
N ALA A 384 10.25 -3.32 -1.20
CA ALA A 384 9.77 -2.81 -2.49
C ALA A 384 9.88 -1.28 -2.60
N CYS A 385 9.72 -0.57 -1.49
CA CYS A 385 9.92 0.88 -1.44
C CYS A 385 11.40 1.28 -1.43
N GLY A 386 12.31 0.34 -1.23
CA GLY A 386 13.75 0.62 -1.16
C GLY A 386 14.30 0.76 0.26
N LEU A 387 13.47 0.49 1.27
CA LEU A 387 13.90 0.43 2.67
C LEU A 387 14.55 -0.92 2.98
N ASP A 388 15.42 -0.95 3.97
CA ASP A 388 15.93 -2.20 4.51
C ASP A 388 15.05 -2.66 5.69
N PRO A 389 14.32 -3.78 5.55
CA PRO A 389 13.48 -4.32 6.62
C PRO A 389 14.25 -4.61 7.93
N ILE A 390 15.54 -4.92 7.84
CA ILE A 390 16.39 -5.15 9.02
C ILE A 390 16.63 -3.83 9.79
N ALA A 391 16.85 -2.72 9.07
CA ALA A 391 17.07 -1.42 9.69
C ALA A 391 15.83 -0.90 10.45
N LEU A 392 14.64 -1.39 10.09
CA LEU A 392 13.38 -1.01 10.74
C LEU A 392 13.03 -1.85 11.99
N GLU A 393 13.93 -2.72 12.44
CA GLU A 393 13.74 -3.51 13.65
C GLU A 393 13.57 -2.66 14.92
N ASN A 394 14.11 -1.46 14.95
CA ASN A 394 13.99 -0.53 16.06
C ASN A 394 12.76 0.39 15.97
N GLU A 395 11.88 0.19 14.99
CA GLU A 395 10.73 1.06 14.72
C GLU A 395 9.90 1.38 15.98
N ARG A 396 9.72 0.41 16.86
CA ARG A 396 9.02 0.62 18.13
C ARG A 396 9.71 1.68 18.99
N GLN A 397 11.03 1.60 19.13
CA GLN A 397 11.80 2.55 19.94
C GLN A 397 11.75 3.93 19.31
N ASP A 398 11.84 4.01 17.98
CA ASP A 398 11.78 5.26 17.24
C ASP A 398 10.41 5.93 17.38
N ILE A 399 9.30 5.17 17.31
CA ILE A 399 7.95 5.69 17.58
C ILE A 399 7.83 6.16 19.05
N GLU A 400 8.34 5.39 20.00
CA GLU A 400 8.32 5.76 21.43
C GLU A 400 9.14 7.03 21.71
N ALA A 401 10.20 7.28 20.94
CA ALA A 401 11.07 8.46 21.08
C ALA A 401 10.47 9.75 20.50
N VAL A 402 9.49 9.71 19.60
CA VAL A 402 8.90 10.91 19.01
C VAL A 402 8.37 11.86 20.07
N THR A 403 8.68 13.15 19.96
CA THR A 403 8.24 14.20 20.88
C THR A 403 7.04 14.99 20.35
N ALA A 404 6.34 15.71 21.21
CA ALA A 404 5.24 16.58 20.83
C ALA A 404 5.71 17.73 19.92
N GLU A 405 6.93 18.23 20.14
CA GLU A 405 7.55 19.26 19.32
C GLU A 405 7.79 18.78 17.89
N GLN A 406 8.29 17.56 17.71
CA GLN A 406 8.51 16.96 16.38
C GLN A 406 7.19 16.81 15.62
N VAL A 407 6.11 16.36 16.29
CA VAL A 407 4.77 16.29 15.68
C VAL A 407 4.25 17.70 15.35
N GLY A 408 4.45 18.67 16.23
CA GLY A 408 4.07 20.06 15.97
C GLY A 408 4.82 20.64 14.76
N GLN A 409 6.12 20.34 14.61
CA GLN A 409 6.92 20.78 13.47
C GLN A 409 6.40 20.24 12.14
N VAL A 410 6.14 18.93 12.03
CA VAL A 410 5.58 18.34 10.79
C VAL A 410 4.18 18.85 10.50
N ALA A 411 3.35 19.10 11.52
CA ALA A 411 2.04 19.70 11.33
C ALA A 411 2.15 21.14 10.77
N LEU A 412 3.05 21.96 11.32
CA LEU A 412 3.31 23.33 10.86
C LEU A 412 3.84 23.35 9.42
N GLU A 413 4.72 22.42 9.07
CA GLU A 413 5.36 22.37 7.76
C GLU A 413 4.40 21.91 6.66
N PHE A 414 3.58 20.89 6.93
CA PHE A 414 2.84 20.20 5.86
C PHE A 414 1.34 20.47 5.85
N LEU A 415 0.66 20.67 6.98
CA LEU A 415 -0.79 20.81 7.02
C LEU A 415 -1.26 22.25 6.72
N ILE A 416 -0.70 22.88 5.72
CA ILE A 416 -0.98 24.27 5.36
C ILE A 416 -2.24 24.33 4.50
N ASP A 417 -3.26 25.08 4.93
CA ASP A 417 -4.54 25.23 4.27
C ASP A 417 -4.42 25.54 2.77
N SER A 418 -3.59 26.48 2.39
CA SER A 418 -3.38 26.85 0.98
C SER A 418 -2.75 25.74 0.13
N ARG A 419 -2.29 24.64 0.74
CA ARG A 419 -1.72 23.47 0.07
C ARG A 419 -2.66 22.25 0.06
N ALA A 420 -3.90 22.41 0.50
CA ALA A 420 -4.88 21.33 0.51
C ALA A 420 -5.42 21.02 -0.89
N ALA A 421 -5.65 19.73 -1.15
CA ALA A 421 -6.54 19.26 -2.21
C ALA A 421 -7.89 18.89 -1.61
N ILE A 422 -8.99 19.30 -2.23
CA ILE A 422 -10.34 19.10 -1.69
C ILE A 422 -11.26 18.62 -2.79
N THR A 423 -11.94 17.51 -2.57
CA THR A 423 -13.03 17.02 -3.43
C THR A 423 -14.34 17.10 -2.66
N PHE A 424 -15.27 17.92 -3.14
CA PHE A 424 -16.63 18.00 -2.62
C PHE A 424 -17.49 16.95 -3.30
N MET A 425 -18.14 16.10 -2.52
CA MET A 425 -19.03 15.04 -2.98
C MET A 425 -20.48 15.39 -2.65
N HIS A 426 -21.34 15.42 -3.66
CA HIS A 426 -22.76 15.66 -3.50
C HIS A 426 -23.57 14.53 -4.13
N ASP A 427 -24.63 14.10 -3.46
CA ASP A 427 -25.67 13.31 -4.09
C ASP A 427 -26.43 14.18 -5.10
N LYS A 428 -26.59 13.68 -6.33
CA LYS A 428 -27.30 14.41 -7.38
C LYS A 428 -28.80 14.57 -7.07
N GLU A 429 -29.38 13.69 -6.26
CA GLU A 429 -30.78 13.74 -5.87
C GLU A 429 -31.07 14.80 -4.78
N SER A 430 -30.07 15.19 -4.00
CA SER A 430 -30.22 16.18 -2.89
C SER A 430 -30.41 17.63 -3.37
N ALA A 431 -30.31 17.91 -4.67
CA ALA A 431 -30.43 19.26 -5.22
C ALA A 431 -31.88 19.76 -5.41
N HIS A 432 -32.89 18.95 -5.03
CA HIS A 432 -34.31 19.24 -5.25
C HIS A 432 -35.19 19.03 -4.01
N ALA A 433 -34.63 19.16 -2.80
CA ALA A 433 -35.42 19.15 -1.57
C ALA A 433 -35.54 20.55 -0.95
#